data_470e7332da4e989df5dd6cbc6f29eef1
#
_entry.id   470e7332da4e989df5dd6cbc6f29eef1
#
_cell.length_a   1.000
_cell.length_b   1.000
_cell.length_c   1.000
_cell.angle_alpha   90.00
_cell.angle_beta   90.00
_cell.angle_gamma   90.00
#
_symmetry.space_group_name_H-M   'P 1'
#
loop_
_entity.id
_entity.type
_entity.pdbx_description
1 polymer ?
#
loop_
_entity_poly.entity_id
_entity_poly.type
_entity_poly.pdbx_seq_one_letter_code
_entity_poly.pdbx_strand_id
1 'polypeptide(L)'
;IIVNKDNPERKKSAYIISDNLKDIGIKNTIEELSIEDMNKALNEKNYDLALVGWELSLVPDATNILESIGYEDEKLTNYINSLKNATTESQIRDIYKSIQKYVNENALFMSLVIRYDYIVTNRRIEGKISPNSFDIYEGITNLDIAK
;
A
#
# COMPACT_ATOMS: atom_id res chain seq x y z
N ILE A 1 15.85 7.85 5.86
CA ILE A 1 14.41 7.64 5.58
C ILE A 1 14.00 8.65 4.52
N ILE A 2 13.44 8.20 3.40
CA ILE A 2 12.89 9.10 2.39
C ILE A 2 11.35 9.13 2.47
N VAL A 3 10.77 10.30 2.23
CA VAL A 3 9.32 10.51 2.26
C VAL A 3 8.90 11.64 1.31
N ASN A 4 7.73 11.51 0.68
CA ASN A 4 7.17 12.57 -0.16
C ASN A 4 6.80 13.80 0.70
N LYS A 5 7.36 14.98 0.35
CA LYS A 5 7.17 16.25 1.06
C LYS A 5 5.73 16.76 1.01
N ASP A 6 4.97 16.37 -0.03
CA ASP A 6 3.60 16.85 -0.28
C ASP A 6 2.54 15.97 0.42
N ASN A 7 2.95 14.94 1.17
CA ASN A 7 2.05 14.08 1.93
C ASN A 7 2.27 14.27 3.44
N PRO A 8 1.46 15.11 4.10
CA PRO A 8 1.65 15.46 5.52
C PRO A 8 1.48 14.26 6.45
N GLU A 9 0.64 13.30 6.12
CA GLU A 9 0.39 12.10 6.93
C GLU A 9 1.60 11.16 6.92
N ARG A 10 2.18 10.92 5.73
CA ARG A 10 3.41 10.13 5.61
C ARG A 10 4.59 10.81 6.28
N LYS A 11 4.72 12.12 6.14
CA LYS A 11 5.75 12.89 6.86
C LYS A 11 5.64 12.68 8.36
N LYS A 12 4.44 12.87 8.92
CA LYS A 12 4.21 12.63 10.35
C LYS A 12 4.60 11.21 10.76
N SER A 13 4.26 10.21 9.95
CA SER A 13 4.66 8.82 10.19
C SER A 13 6.18 8.63 10.15
N ALA A 14 6.86 9.29 9.19
CA ALA A 14 8.33 9.24 9.08
C ALA A 14 9.00 9.80 10.35
N TYR A 15 8.50 10.91 10.87
CA TYR A 15 9.03 11.49 12.11
C TYR A 15 8.83 10.57 13.32
N ILE A 16 7.65 9.96 13.46
CA ILE A 16 7.38 8.99 14.54
C ILE A 16 8.34 7.79 14.44
N ILE A 17 8.53 7.25 13.23
CA ILE A 17 9.45 6.14 13.01
C ILE A 17 10.90 6.56 13.31
N SER A 18 11.30 7.76 12.86
CA SER A 18 12.63 8.31 13.16
C SER A 18 12.90 8.39 14.66
N ASP A 19 11.94 8.87 15.42
CA ASP A 19 12.09 9.04 16.88
C ASP A 19 12.15 7.66 17.57
N ASN A 20 11.27 6.71 17.19
CA ASN A 20 11.34 5.35 17.72
C ASN A 20 12.68 4.65 17.40
N LEU A 21 13.24 4.89 16.22
CA LEU A 21 14.56 4.35 15.86
C LEU A 21 15.69 4.97 16.71
N LYS A 22 15.61 6.28 16.99
CA LYS A 22 16.58 6.96 17.88
C LYS A 22 16.50 6.43 19.30
N ASP A 23 15.29 6.15 19.81
CA ASP A 23 15.07 5.62 21.17
C ASP A 23 15.75 4.26 21.38
N ILE A 24 15.90 3.48 20.32
CA ILE A 24 16.64 2.21 20.33
C ILE A 24 18.11 2.34 19.85
N GLY A 25 18.61 3.59 19.73
CA GLY A 25 20.00 3.88 19.39
C GLY A 25 20.36 3.85 17.91
N ILE A 26 19.37 3.75 17.02
CA ILE A 26 19.59 3.80 15.55
C ILE A 26 19.56 5.26 15.09
N LYS A 27 20.73 5.78 14.70
CA LYS A 27 20.84 7.11 14.10
C LYS A 27 20.24 7.10 12.69
N ASN A 28 19.41 8.08 12.42
CA ASN A 28 18.76 8.21 11.10
C ASN A 28 18.51 9.68 10.75
N THR A 29 18.27 9.96 9.49
CA THR A 29 17.86 11.24 8.93
C THR A 29 16.58 11.05 8.11
N ILE A 30 15.79 12.11 7.98
CA ILE A 30 14.62 12.15 7.11
C ILE A 30 14.91 13.10 5.95
N GLU A 31 14.67 12.64 4.72
CA GLU A 31 14.71 13.43 3.51
C GLU A 31 13.30 13.57 2.94
N GLU A 32 12.83 14.83 2.91
CA GLU A 32 11.53 15.17 2.34
C GLU A 32 11.72 15.50 0.86
N LEU A 33 11.30 14.62 -0.02
CA LEU A 33 11.56 14.66 -1.44
C LEU A 33 10.32 15.07 -2.26
N SER A 34 10.53 15.71 -3.41
CA SER A 34 9.50 15.84 -4.43
C SER A 34 9.09 14.46 -4.97
N ILE A 35 7.97 14.37 -5.66
CA ILE A 35 7.57 13.09 -6.27
C ILE A 35 8.59 12.60 -7.30
N GLU A 36 9.20 13.52 -8.03
CA GLU A 36 10.24 13.21 -9.03
C GLU A 36 11.51 12.68 -8.36
N ASP A 37 12.01 13.38 -7.34
CA ASP A 37 13.19 12.96 -6.59
C ASP A 37 12.94 11.66 -5.82
N MET A 38 11.71 11.47 -5.30
CA MET A 38 11.30 10.23 -4.65
C MET A 38 11.37 9.05 -5.63
N ASN A 39 10.81 9.21 -6.84
CA ASN A 39 10.85 8.17 -7.87
C ASN A 39 12.28 7.87 -8.30
N LYS A 40 13.13 8.91 -8.43
CA LYS A 40 14.53 8.72 -8.74
C LYS A 40 15.25 7.94 -7.65
N ALA A 41 15.09 8.35 -6.39
CA ALA A 41 15.71 7.65 -5.26
C ALA A 41 15.26 6.19 -5.14
N LEU A 42 13.96 5.91 -5.41
CA LEU A 42 13.43 4.55 -5.42
C LEU A 42 14.06 3.71 -6.53
N ASN A 43 14.18 4.24 -7.75
CA ASN A 43 14.78 3.54 -8.89
C ASN A 43 16.29 3.30 -8.69
N GLU A 44 16.99 4.27 -8.12
CA GLU A 44 18.42 4.20 -7.83
C GLU A 44 18.72 3.41 -6.53
N LYS A 45 17.69 3.00 -5.78
CA LYS A 45 17.80 2.33 -4.46
C LYS A 45 18.64 3.15 -3.45
N ASN A 46 18.57 4.46 -3.55
CA ASN A 46 19.33 5.39 -2.72
C ASN A 46 18.57 5.75 -1.43
N TYR A 47 18.29 4.74 -0.61
CA TYR A 47 17.62 4.89 0.69
C TYR A 47 17.78 3.62 1.53
N ASP A 48 17.66 3.74 2.84
CA ASP A 48 17.52 2.58 3.75
C ASP A 48 16.04 2.26 4.02
N LEU A 49 15.22 3.31 4.19
CA LEU A 49 13.76 3.20 4.40
C LEU A 49 13.04 4.21 3.51
N ALA A 50 11.97 3.77 2.87
CA ALA A 50 11.11 4.63 2.05
C ALA A 50 9.65 4.50 2.50
N LEU A 51 8.97 5.63 2.78
CA LEU A 51 7.54 5.65 3.05
C LEU A 51 6.78 5.88 1.74
N VAL A 52 6.18 4.83 1.25
CA VAL A 52 5.42 4.81 0.00
C VAL A 52 3.95 4.45 0.24
N GLY A 53 3.13 4.49 -0.77
CA GLY A 53 1.75 4.02 -0.71
C GLY A 53 1.26 3.64 -2.08
N TRP A 54 0.42 2.65 -2.10
CA TRP A 54 -0.18 2.11 -3.32
C TRP A 54 -1.69 2.24 -3.25
N GLU A 55 -2.30 2.44 -4.39
CA GLU A 55 -3.73 2.24 -4.57
C GLU A 55 -3.96 0.74 -4.76
N LEU A 56 -4.82 0.17 -3.91
CA LEU A 56 -5.10 -1.25 -3.94
C LEU A 56 -6.19 -1.54 -4.98
N SER A 57 -5.97 -2.56 -5.79
CA SER A 57 -6.98 -3.10 -6.69
C SER A 57 -8.08 -3.82 -5.91
N LEU A 58 -9.30 -3.85 -6.45
CA LEU A 58 -10.40 -4.70 -5.94
C LEU A 58 -10.12 -6.19 -6.17
N VAL A 59 -9.36 -6.51 -7.20
CA VAL A 59 -8.85 -7.86 -7.39
C VAL A 59 -7.67 -8.04 -6.45
N PRO A 60 -7.58 -9.14 -5.70
CA PRO A 60 -6.46 -9.41 -4.80
C PRO A 60 -5.19 -9.75 -5.58
N ASP A 61 -4.69 -8.76 -6.33
CA ASP A 61 -3.46 -8.83 -7.11
C ASP A 61 -2.40 -7.90 -6.51
N ALA A 62 -1.39 -8.47 -5.90
CA ALA A 62 -0.28 -7.74 -5.31
C ALA A 62 0.91 -7.57 -6.27
N THR A 63 0.79 -7.96 -7.53
CA THR A 63 1.90 -7.94 -8.51
C THR A 63 2.52 -6.55 -8.59
N ASN A 64 1.71 -5.50 -8.74
CA ASN A 64 2.18 -4.12 -8.82
C ASN A 64 2.98 -3.69 -7.58
N ILE A 65 2.54 -4.09 -6.39
CA ILE A 65 3.25 -3.80 -5.15
C ILE A 65 4.59 -4.53 -5.14
N LEU A 66 4.58 -5.82 -5.45
CA LEU A 66 5.76 -6.67 -5.44
C LEU A 66 6.80 -6.21 -6.46
N GLU A 67 6.37 -5.82 -7.65
CA GLU A 67 7.25 -5.26 -8.70
C GLU A 67 7.80 -3.87 -8.28
N SER A 68 7.00 -3.04 -7.62
CA SER A 68 7.40 -1.67 -7.22
C SER A 68 8.32 -1.60 -6.01
N ILE A 69 8.48 -2.67 -5.24
CA ILE A 69 9.46 -2.73 -4.15
C ILE A 69 10.90 -2.59 -4.69
N GLY A 70 11.06 -2.59 -6.02
CA GLY A 70 12.33 -2.35 -6.70
C GLY A 70 13.37 -3.44 -6.43
N TYR A 71 12.91 -4.63 -6.10
CA TYR A 71 13.75 -5.71 -5.66
C TYR A 71 14.08 -6.64 -6.83
N GLU A 72 15.34 -6.67 -7.23
CA GLU A 72 15.86 -7.67 -8.16
C GLU A 72 16.12 -8.98 -7.40
N ASP A 73 15.03 -9.59 -6.93
CA ASP A 73 15.08 -10.84 -6.20
C ASP A 73 14.51 -11.95 -7.11
N GLU A 74 15.37 -12.88 -7.48
CA GLU A 74 15.01 -14.00 -8.36
C GLU A 74 13.84 -14.82 -7.77
N LYS A 75 13.82 -15.01 -6.45
CA LYS A 75 12.76 -15.80 -5.80
C LYS A 75 11.42 -15.07 -5.83
N LEU A 76 11.42 -13.76 -5.60
CA LEU A 76 10.21 -12.94 -5.71
C LEU A 76 9.71 -12.92 -7.16
N THR A 77 10.60 -12.76 -8.13
CA THR A 77 10.29 -12.83 -9.55
C THR A 77 9.65 -14.19 -9.92
N ASN A 78 10.18 -15.28 -9.40
CA ASN A 78 9.61 -16.61 -9.61
C ASN A 78 8.21 -16.76 -9.01
N TYR A 79 7.94 -16.18 -7.84
CA TYR A 79 6.59 -16.16 -7.25
C TYR A 79 5.62 -15.33 -8.11
N ILE A 80 6.02 -14.17 -8.60
CA ILE A 80 5.21 -13.34 -9.50
C ILE A 80 4.87 -14.10 -10.78
N ASN A 81 5.84 -14.75 -11.39
CA ASN A 81 5.63 -15.59 -12.58
C ASN A 81 4.70 -16.77 -12.27
N SER A 82 4.79 -17.35 -11.08
CA SER A 82 3.90 -18.43 -10.66
C SER A 82 2.46 -17.93 -10.49
N LEU A 83 2.25 -16.71 -9.97
CA LEU A 83 0.93 -16.08 -9.90
C LEU A 83 0.33 -15.88 -11.29
N LYS A 84 1.12 -15.35 -12.25
CA LYS A 84 0.68 -15.13 -13.64
C LYS A 84 0.25 -16.43 -14.35
N ASN A 85 0.79 -17.56 -13.93
CA ASN A 85 0.50 -18.88 -14.50
C ASN A 85 -0.50 -19.72 -13.68
N ALA A 86 -0.95 -19.23 -12.53
CA ALA A 86 -1.90 -19.93 -11.68
C ALA A 86 -3.29 -19.96 -12.33
N THR A 87 -3.92 -21.14 -12.35
CA THR A 87 -5.23 -21.37 -12.99
C THR A 87 -6.33 -21.69 -11.98
N THR A 88 -5.98 -21.91 -10.72
CA THR A 88 -6.94 -22.24 -9.68
C THR A 88 -6.77 -21.33 -8.46
N GLU A 89 -7.88 -21.08 -7.74
CA GLU A 89 -7.86 -20.29 -6.52
C GLU A 89 -6.93 -20.88 -5.44
N SER A 90 -6.88 -22.21 -5.34
CA SER A 90 -5.99 -22.89 -4.40
C SER A 90 -4.51 -22.60 -4.69
N GLN A 91 -4.11 -22.67 -5.97
CA GLN A 91 -2.74 -22.32 -6.39
C GLN A 91 -2.40 -20.87 -6.05
N ILE A 92 -3.30 -19.92 -6.37
CA ILE A 92 -3.12 -18.50 -6.06
C ILE A 92 -2.92 -18.31 -4.55
N ARG A 93 -3.77 -18.93 -3.73
CA ARG A 93 -3.70 -18.85 -2.27
C ARG A 93 -2.38 -19.38 -1.72
N ASP A 94 -1.89 -20.50 -2.21
CA ASP A 94 -0.66 -21.12 -1.71
C ASP A 94 0.58 -20.34 -2.15
N ILE A 95 0.56 -19.76 -3.35
CA ILE A 95 1.61 -18.84 -3.80
C ILE A 95 1.63 -17.58 -2.93
N TYR A 96 0.48 -16.96 -2.65
CA TYR A 96 0.42 -15.78 -1.76
C TYR A 96 0.90 -16.08 -0.35
N LYS A 97 0.60 -17.24 0.22
CA LYS A 97 1.17 -17.66 1.52
C LYS A 97 2.70 -17.70 1.48
N SER A 98 3.25 -18.22 0.38
CA SER A 98 4.70 -18.31 0.19
C SER A 98 5.32 -16.93 0.04
N ILE A 99 4.68 -16.03 -0.72
CA ILE A 99 5.10 -14.63 -0.88
C ILE A 99 5.07 -13.92 0.48
N GLN A 100 3.97 -14.00 1.22
CA GLN A 100 3.83 -13.34 2.53
C GLN A 100 4.92 -13.79 3.51
N LYS A 101 5.17 -15.09 3.55
CA LYS A 101 6.25 -15.65 4.38
C LYS A 101 7.60 -15.08 3.95
N TYR A 102 7.89 -15.08 2.66
CA TYR A 102 9.16 -14.61 2.12
C TYR A 102 9.38 -13.12 2.37
N VAL A 103 8.37 -12.29 2.09
CA VAL A 103 8.41 -10.84 2.34
C VAL A 103 8.67 -10.53 3.81
N ASN A 104 8.01 -11.27 4.70
CA ASN A 104 8.17 -11.07 6.14
C ASN A 104 9.54 -11.52 6.66
N GLU A 105 10.03 -12.68 6.21
CA GLU A 105 11.34 -13.22 6.63
C GLU A 105 12.51 -12.36 6.14
N ASN A 106 12.35 -11.67 5.01
CA ASN A 106 13.38 -10.81 4.42
C ASN A 106 13.15 -9.31 4.66
N ALA A 107 12.10 -8.96 5.43
CA ALA A 107 11.74 -7.58 5.75
C ALA A 107 11.66 -6.66 4.51
N LEU A 108 11.13 -7.16 3.39
CA LEU A 108 11.10 -6.43 2.12
C LEU A 108 10.20 -5.19 2.18
N PHE A 109 9.06 -5.29 2.85
CA PHE A 109 8.22 -4.16 3.23
C PHE A 109 7.35 -4.48 4.44
N MET A 110 6.84 -3.43 5.08
CA MET A 110 5.90 -3.53 6.17
C MET A 110 4.70 -2.62 5.91
N SER A 111 3.49 -3.18 5.93
CA SER A 111 2.27 -2.38 5.88
C SER A 111 2.06 -1.66 7.21
N LEU A 112 2.00 -0.33 7.17
CA LEU A 112 1.78 0.51 8.35
C LEU A 112 0.30 0.78 8.57
N VAL A 113 -0.43 1.13 7.50
CA VAL A 113 -1.84 1.51 7.56
C VAL A 113 -2.53 1.23 6.23
N ILE A 114 -3.79 0.84 6.31
CA ILE A 114 -4.69 0.77 5.16
C ILE A 114 -5.68 1.93 5.31
N ARG A 115 -5.77 2.77 4.29
CA ARG A 115 -6.73 3.89 4.23
C ARG A 115 -8.00 3.43 3.55
N TYR A 116 -9.11 3.95 4.04
CA TYR A 116 -10.43 3.76 3.43
C TYR A 116 -10.96 5.11 2.98
N ASP A 117 -11.63 5.13 1.85
CA ASP A 117 -12.44 6.25 1.44
C ASP A 117 -13.81 6.18 2.13
N TYR A 118 -14.42 7.34 2.36
CA TYR A 118 -15.69 7.44 3.05
C TYR A 118 -16.69 8.20 2.21
N ILE A 119 -17.92 7.74 2.20
CA ILE A 119 -19.05 8.51 1.70
C ILE A 119 -19.78 9.07 2.89
N VAL A 120 -20.00 10.38 2.87
CA VAL A 120 -20.74 11.10 3.92
C VAL A 120 -22.07 11.54 3.35
N THR A 121 -23.16 11.15 3.99
CA THR A 121 -24.50 11.56 3.63
C THR A 121 -25.09 12.49 4.67
N ASN A 122 -26.05 13.31 4.25
CA ASN A 122 -26.87 14.13 5.16
C ASN A 122 -27.81 13.21 5.97
N ARG A 123 -28.20 13.63 7.18
CA ARG A 123 -29.13 12.89 8.05
C ARG A 123 -30.49 12.58 7.44
N ARG A 124 -30.89 13.34 6.40
CA ARG A 124 -32.14 13.13 5.67
C ARG A 124 -32.05 12.00 4.64
N ILE A 125 -30.88 11.46 4.40
CA ILE A 125 -30.68 10.35 3.48
C ILE A 125 -30.79 9.04 4.27
N GLU A 126 -31.79 8.25 3.92
CA GLU A 126 -32.04 6.94 4.48
C GLU A 126 -31.70 5.85 3.45
N GLY A 127 -31.30 4.68 3.92
CA GLY A 127 -30.92 3.54 3.06
C GLY A 127 -29.46 3.17 3.19
N LYS A 128 -29.05 2.24 2.36
CA LYS A 128 -27.64 1.74 2.30
C LYS A 128 -27.14 1.77 0.87
N ILE A 129 -25.93 2.26 0.72
CA ILE A 129 -25.15 2.15 -0.51
C ILE A 129 -23.97 1.22 -0.26
N SER A 130 -23.45 0.63 -1.33
CA SER A 130 -22.30 -0.29 -1.30
C SER A 130 -21.22 0.18 -2.26
N PRO A 131 -20.68 1.40 -2.06
CA PRO A 131 -19.73 2.00 -2.98
C PRO A 131 -18.45 1.16 -3.08
N ASN A 132 -17.88 1.17 -4.25
CA ASN A 132 -16.58 0.55 -4.52
C ASN A 132 -15.73 1.47 -5.40
N SER A 133 -14.48 1.09 -5.66
CA SER A 133 -13.54 1.91 -6.43
C SER A 133 -13.94 2.14 -7.89
N PHE A 134 -14.85 1.33 -8.45
CA PHE A 134 -15.32 1.48 -9.84
C PHE A 134 -16.61 2.26 -9.93
N ASP A 135 -17.44 2.13 -8.90
CA ASP A 135 -18.74 2.83 -8.82
C ASP A 135 -18.99 3.33 -7.40
N ILE A 136 -18.69 4.61 -7.21
CA ILE A 136 -18.95 5.29 -5.93
C ILE A 136 -20.44 5.48 -5.66
N TYR A 137 -21.29 5.30 -6.66
CA TYR A 137 -22.75 5.45 -6.59
C TYR A 137 -23.47 4.10 -6.54
N GLU A 138 -22.76 2.99 -6.44
CA GLU A 138 -23.42 1.68 -6.37
C GLU A 138 -24.42 1.62 -5.22
N GLY A 139 -25.67 1.29 -5.57
CA GLY A 139 -26.79 1.24 -4.63
C GLY A 139 -27.46 2.58 -4.35
N ILE A 140 -27.12 3.67 -5.08
CA ILE A 140 -27.75 4.99 -4.89
C ILE A 140 -29.28 4.95 -5.05
N THR A 141 -29.79 4.02 -5.85
CA THR A 141 -31.24 3.81 -6.04
C THR A 141 -31.95 3.23 -4.82
N ASN A 142 -31.19 2.77 -3.82
CA ASN A 142 -31.71 2.28 -2.54
C ASN A 142 -31.81 3.39 -1.49
N LEU A 143 -31.52 4.62 -1.87
CA LEU A 143 -31.58 5.76 -0.97
C LEU A 143 -32.91 6.49 -1.10
N ASP A 144 -33.46 6.88 0.04
CA ASP A 144 -34.64 7.71 0.17
C ASP A 144 -34.30 8.99 0.93
N ILE A 145 -35.19 10.01 0.77
CA ILE A 145 -35.07 11.25 1.51
C ILE A 145 -36.16 11.27 2.58
N ALA A 146 -35.75 11.30 3.85
CA ALA A 146 -36.67 11.47 4.97
C ALA A 146 -37.45 12.76 4.85
N LYS A 147 -38.75 12.67 5.02
CA LYS A 147 -39.69 13.83 4.94
C LYS A 147 -39.62 14.70 6.18
#